data_c342d246b01b6167412cfeebc9ec65cb
#
_entry.id   c342d246b01b6167412cfeebc9ec65cb
#
_cell.length_a   1.000
_cell.length_b   1.000
_cell.length_c   1.000
_cell.angle_alpha   90.00
_cell.angle_beta   90.00
_cell.angle_gamma   90.00
#
_symmetry.space_group_name_H-M   'P 1'
#
loop_
_entity.id
_entity.type
_entity.pdbx_description
1 polymer ?
#
loop_
_entity_poly.entity_id
_entity_poly.type
_entity_poly.pdbx_seq_one_letter_code
_entity_poly.pdbx_strand_id
1 'polypeptide(L)'
;GMNFEGGYYVMPHMAIGAYIAYHTNNKYIDRQTLALSSSSALTTDQQHSLFQLPFGLLAKYRFTTSGMFEPYMTVKMGANYSRMSSYMQAWELYHDTWGFAVSPEIGISIFPSPNYRYGLHLAMYYNYTTNKSKVLTYDIDGRNNLGFRVGVSF
;
A
#
# COMPACT_ATOMS: atom_id res chain seq x y z
N GLY A 1 7.46 -0.80 2.86
CA GLY A 1 6.31 -1.65 3.12
C GLY A 1 6.60 -3.11 2.84
N MET A 2 5.81 -3.96 3.42
CA MET A 2 5.83 -5.41 3.21
C MET A 2 4.47 -5.84 2.70
N ASN A 3 4.44 -6.94 1.92
CA ASN A 3 3.20 -7.52 1.42
C ASN A 3 3.29 -9.04 1.46
N PHE A 4 2.24 -9.65 1.97
CA PHE A 4 2.08 -11.10 2.04
C PHE A 4 0.83 -11.47 1.24
N GLU A 5 0.98 -12.46 0.39
CA GLU A 5 -0.08 -12.96 -0.48
C GLU A 5 -0.12 -14.48 -0.39
N GLY A 6 -1.31 -15.02 -0.27
CA GLY A 6 -1.53 -16.45 -0.30
C GLY A 6 -2.79 -16.77 -1.08
N GLY A 7 -2.77 -17.82 -1.88
CA GLY A 7 -3.90 -18.18 -2.70
C GLY A 7 -3.80 -19.58 -3.31
N TYR A 8 -4.88 -19.97 -3.92
CA TYR A 8 -5.03 -21.26 -4.59
C TYR A 8 -5.38 -21.06 -6.07
N TYR A 9 -4.78 -21.87 -6.93
CA TYR A 9 -5.11 -21.89 -8.35
C TYR A 9 -6.40 -22.64 -8.58
N VAL A 10 -7.47 -21.95 -8.92
CA VAL A 10 -8.77 -22.52 -9.27
C VAL A 10 -8.85 -22.98 -10.72
N MET A 11 -7.96 -22.43 -11.57
CA MET A 11 -7.76 -22.80 -12.97
C MET A 11 -6.27 -22.73 -13.28
N PRO A 12 -5.79 -23.37 -14.38
CA PRO A 12 -4.36 -23.37 -14.74
C PRO A 12 -3.72 -21.97 -14.81
N HIS A 13 -4.51 -20.97 -15.16
CA HIS A 13 -4.05 -19.58 -15.35
C HIS A 13 -4.55 -18.62 -14.28
N MET A 14 -5.51 -19.03 -13.43
CA MET A 14 -6.20 -18.15 -12.51
C MET A 14 -6.09 -18.63 -11.07
N ALA A 15 -5.63 -17.76 -10.20
CA ALA A 15 -5.60 -17.98 -8.77
C ALA A 15 -6.47 -16.96 -8.04
N ILE A 16 -7.08 -17.40 -6.95
CA ILE A 16 -7.81 -16.57 -6.01
C ILE A 16 -7.18 -16.74 -4.64
N GLY A 17 -7.06 -15.67 -3.89
CA GLY A 17 -6.44 -15.69 -2.58
C GLY A 17 -6.75 -14.49 -1.73
N ALA A 18 -5.98 -14.34 -0.67
CA ALA A 18 -6.03 -13.22 0.24
C ALA A 18 -4.68 -12.53 0.31
N TYR A 19 -4.69 -11.27 0.67
CA TYR A 19 -3.48 -10.50 0.89
C TYR A 19 -3.60 -9.65 2.14
N ILE A 20 -2.46 -9.38 2.74
CA ILE A 20 -2.26 -8.37 3.76
C ILE A 20 -0.99 -7.61 3.45
N ALA A 21 -1.05 -6.30 3.49
CA ALA A 21 0.12 -5.48 3.26
C ALA A 21 0.30 -4.44 4.36
N TYR A 22 1.52 -4.00 4.53
CA TYR A 22 1.92 -3.03 5.52
C TYR A 22 2.70 -1.92 4.83
N HIS A 23 2.21 -0.70 4.98
CA HIS A 23 2.87 0.48 4.43
C HIS A 23 3.05 1.53 5.52
N THR A 24 4.28 2.01 5.66
CA THR A 24 4.59 3.15 6.52
C THR A 24 5.20 4.25 5.68
N ASN A 25 4.70 5.44 5.84
CA ASN A 25 5.27 6.63 5.23
C ASN A 25 5.44 7.70 6.31
N ASN A 26 6.68 8.08 6.55
CA ASN A 26 7.02 9.12 7.51
C ASN A 26 7.46 10.36 6.74
N LYS A 27 6.77 11.47 6.96
CA LYS A 27 7.16 12.77 6.44
C LYS A 27 7.52 13.67 7.61
N TYR A 28 8.78 14.06 7.65
CA TYR A 28 9.27 15.10 8.56
C TYR A 28 9.14 16.45 7.87
N ILE A 29 8.51 17.41 8.54
CA ILE A 29 8.42 18.79 8.07
C ILE A 29 9.25 19.61 9.05
N ASP A 30 10.33 20.21 8.52
CA ASP A 30 11.17 21.10 9.29
C ASP A 30 10.36 22.25 9.89
N ARG A 31 10.86 22.79 10.99
CA ARG A 31 10.27 23.86 11.76
C ARG A 31 9.62 24.93 10.90
N GLN A 32 8.29 24.98 10.92
CA GLN A 32 7.50 26.01 10.25
C GLN A 32 6.69 26.82 11.27
N THR A 33 6.56 28.12 11.00
CA THR A 33 5.71 29.01 11.80
C THR A 33 4.31 29.01 11.22
N LEU A 34 3.36 28.41 11.95
CA LEU A 34 1.94 28.45 11.60
C LEU A 34 1.27 29.65 12.25
N ALA A 35 0.75 30.55 11.42
CA ALA A 35 -0.08 31.65 11.90
C ALA A 35 -1.46 31.11 12.25
N LEU A 36 -1.77 30.96 13.54
CA LEU A 36 -3.06 30.52 14.04
C LEU A 36 -4.09 31.65 14.11
N SER A 37 -3.63 32.90 14.20
CA SER A 37 -4.45 34.10 14.24
C SER A 37 -3.58 35.29 13.90
N SER A 38 -4.20 36.45 13.65
CA SER A 38 -3.48 37.71 13.41
C SER A 38 -2.53 38.18 14.55
N SER A 39 -2.62 37.55 15.73
CA SER A 39 -1.78 37.84 16.90
C SER A 39 -1.06 36.62 17.51
N SER A 40 -1.21 35.43 16.96
CA SER A 40 -0.62 34.19 17.51
C SER A 40 0.01 33.34 16.40
N ALA A 41 1.31 33.09 16.52
CA ALA A 41 2.07 32.21 15.67
C ALA A 41 2.67 31.07 16.50
N LEU A 42 2.47 29.83 16.09
CA LEU A 42 3.07 28.65 16.70
C LEU A 42 4.20 28.15 15.81
N THR A 43 5.41 28.20 16.33
CA THR A 43 6.58 27.61 15.65
C THR A 43 6.80 26.20 16.22
N THR A 44 6.59 25.18 15.42
CA THR A 44 6.71 23.79 15.88
C THR A 44 7.29 22.89 14.79
N ASP A 45 8.02 21.86 15.22
CA ASP A 45 8.42 20.76 14.38
C ASP A 45 7.23 19.80 14.26
N GLN A 46 6.91 19.39 13.05
CA GLN A 46 5.82 18.47 12.79
C GLN A 46 6.35 17.17 12.19
N GLN A 47 6.05 16.07 12.84
CA GLN A 47 6.29 14.73 12.32
C GLN A 47 4.95 14.09 12.00
N HIS A 48 4.72 13.83 10.73
CA HIS A 48 3.55 13.08 10.27
C HIS A 48 3.95 11.65 9.95
N SER A 49 3.36 10.71 10.68
CA SER A 49 3.49 9.28 10.42
C SER A 49 2.17 8.75 9.88
N LEU A 50 2.23 8.12 8.73
CA LEU A 50 1.11 7.43 8.13
C LEU A 50 1.36 5.94 8.15
N PHE A 51 0.48 5.24 8.84
CA PHE A 51 0.40 3.80 8.87
C PHE A 51 -0.79 3.35 8.02
N GLN A 52 -0.60 2.35 7.15
CA GLN A 52 -1.66 1.75 6.34
C GLN A 52 -1.55 0.23 6.39
N LEU A 53 -2.67 -0.42 6.60
CA LEU A 53 -2.82 -1.87 6.62
C LEU A 53 -3.95 -2.27 5.66
N PRO A 54 -3.69 -2.34 4.35
CA PRO A 54 -4.64 -2.90 3.41
C PRO A 54 -4.64 -4.42 3.48
N PHE A 55 -5.85 -5.01 3.49
CA PHE A 55 -6.05 -6.45 3.46
C PHE A 55 -7.34 -6.78 2.71
N GLY A 56 -7.40 -7.98 2.14
CA GLY A 56 -8.56 -8.39 1.38
C GLY A 56 -8.31 -9.58 0.47
N LEU A 57 -9.07 -9.63 -0.61
CA LEU A 57 -8.99 -10.68 -1.61
C LEU A 57 -8.12 -10.26 -2.78
N LEU A 58 -7.52 -11.24 -3.43
CA LEU A 58 -6.78 -11.06 -4.67
C LEU A 58 -7.24 -12.06 -5.72
N ALA A 59 -7.21 -11.62 -6.96
CA ALA A 59 -7.36 -12.47 -8.13
C ALA A 59 -6.13 -12.27 -9.01
N LYS A 60 -5.41 -13.35 -9.32
CA LYS A 60 -4.20 -13.36 -10.14
C LYS A 60 -4.43 -14.15 -11.41
N TYR A 61 -4.08 -13.58 -12.55
CA TYR A 61 -4.11 -14.23 -13.84
C TYR A 61 -2.69 -14.31 -14.41
N ARG A 62 -2.27 -15.51 -14.79
CA ARG A 62 -1.00 -15.77 -15.47
C ARG A 62 -1.23 -15.93 -16.97
N PHE A 63 -0.52 -15.16 -17.77
CA PHE A 63 -0.64 -15.23 -19.23
C PHE A 63 0.06 -16.47 -19.80
N THR A 64 1.12 -16.92 -19.14
CA THR A 64 1.90 -18.11 -19.53
C THR A 64 2.20 -18.92 -18.29
N THR A 65 2.12 -20.24 -18.41
CA THR A 65 2.39 -21.20 -17.32
C THR A 65 3.59 -22.10 -17.61
N SER A 66 4.27 -21.89 -18.71
CA SER A 66 5.45 -22.67 -19.10
C SER A 66 6.57 -21.73 -19.55
N GLY A 67 7.69 -21.81 -18.85
CA GLY A 67 8.88 -21.03 -19.17
C GLY A 67 9.54 -20.39 -17.96
N MET A 68 10.69 -19.77 -18.20
CA MET A 68 11.43 -19.05 -17.16
C MET A 68 10.72 -17.75 -16.76
N PHE A 69 9.96 -17.16 -17.68
CA PHE A 69 9.27 -15.88 -17.47
C PHE A 69 7.76 -16.08 -17.52
N GLU A 70 7.09 -15.81 -16.40
CA GLU A 70 5.64 -15.88 -16.30
C GLU A 70 5.06 -14.48 -16.05
N PRO A 71 4.61 -13.79 -17.11
CA PRO A 71 3.90 -12.52 -16.94
C PRO A 71 2.54 -12.77 -16.30
N TYR A 72 2.17 -11.88 -15.39
CA TYR A 72 0.90 -11.98 -14.67
C TYR A 72 0.27 -10.62 -14.43
N MET A 73 -1.03 -10.64 -14.21
CA MET A 73 -1.81 -9.53 -13.72
C MET A 73 -2.53 -9.94 -12.44
N THR A 74 -2.55 -9.04 -11.46
CA THR A 74 -3.26 -9.26 -10.20
C THR A 74 -4.16 -8.07 -9.92
N VAL A 75 -5.35 -8.33 -9.44
CA VAL A 75 -6.25 -7.31 -8.89
C VAL A 75 -6.49 -7.65 -7.43
N LYS A 76 -6.21 -6.71 -6.57
CA LYS A 76 -6.41 -6.79 -5.12
C LYS A 76 -7.54 -5.85 -4.74
N MET A 77 -8.47 -6.33 -3.95
CA MET A 77 -9.61 -5.55 -3.44
C MET A 77 -9.84 -5.87 -1.98
N GLY A 78 -10.05 -4.84 -1.17
CA GLY A 78 -10.30 -5.07 0.25
C GLY A 78 -10.48 -3.81 1.05
N ALA A 79 -10.38 -3.96 2.37
CA ALA A 79 -10.40 -2.86 3.31
C ALA A 79 -8.98 -2.32 3.55
N ASN A 80 -8.88 -1.05 3.80
CA ASN A 80 -7.65 -0.39 4.20
C ASN A 80 -7.88 0.32 5.54
N TYR A 81 -7.18 -0.14 6.56
CA TYR A 81 -7.09 0.58 7.83
C TYR A 81 -5.92 1.55 7.74
N SER A 82 -6.19 2.82 8.00
CA SER A 82 -5.18 3.89 7.96
C SER A 82 -5.19 4.64 9.27
N ARG A 83 -4.03 4.75 9.90
CA ARG A 83 -3.80 5.59 11.07
C ARG A 83 -2.83 6.70 10.71
N MET A 84 -3.25 7.92 10.94
CA MET A 84 -2.42 9.09 10.78
C MET A 84 -2.10 9.64 12.17
N SER A 85 -0.83 9.67 12.52
CA SER A 85 -0.33 10.27 13.76
C SER A 85 0.41 11.55 13.43
N SER A 86 -0.01 12.63 14.07
CA SER A 86 0.66 13.94 13.98
C SER A 86 1.21 14.30 15.34
N TYR A 87 2.51 14.41 15.45
CA TYR A 87 3.18 14.84 16.67
C TYR A 87 3.45 16.33 16.60
N MET A 88 2.86 17.08 17.54
CA MET A 88 3.10 18.50 17.75
C MET A 88 3.62 18.71 19.18
N GLN A 89 4.94 18.80 19.32
CA GLN A 89 5.67 19.03 20.60
C GLN A 89 5.27 18.17 21.81
N ALA A 90 4.06 18.24 22.32
CA ALA A 90 3.58 17.51 23.51
C ALA A 90 2.22 16.84 23.31
N TRP A 91 1.63 16.99 22.15
CA TRP A 91 0.29 16.47 21.86
C TRP A 91 0.36 15.54 20.67
N GLU A 92 -0.11 14.32 20.88
CA GLU A 92 -0.31 13.31 19.83
C GLU A 92 -1.78 13.35 19.41
N LEU A 93 -2.04 13.74 18.17
CA LEU A 93 -3.35 13.62 17.54
C LEU A 93 -3.32 12.43 16.59
N TYR A 94 -4.11 11.41 16.87
CA TYR A 94 -4.30 10.29 15.97
C TYR A 94 -5.70 10.29 15.38
N HIS A 95 -5.78 9.93 14.13
CA HIS A 95 -7.05 9.77 13.42
C HIS A 95 -7.05 8.43 12.69
N ASP A 96 -7.99 7.59 13.07
CA ASP A 96 -8.15 6.28 12.48
C ASP A 96 -9.23 6.36 11.40
N THR A 97 -8.95 5.83 10.23
CA THR A 97 -9.88 5.85 9.11
C THR A 97 -9.90 4.49 8.42
N TRP A 98 -11.10 4.01 8.20
CA TRP A 98 -11.36 2.84 7.37
C TRP A 98 -11.74 3.27 5.96
N GLY A 99 -11.26 2.55 4.96
CA GLY A 99 -11.59 2.79 3.57
C GLY A 99 -11.56 1.51 2.75
N PHE A 100 -11.99 1.64 1.51
CA PHE A 100 -11.87 0.59 0.52
C PHE A 100 -10.57 0.78 -0.26
N ALA A 101 -9.89 -0.33 -0.58
CA ALA A 101 -8.66 -0.34 -1.37
C ALA A 101 -8.82 -1.20 -2.61
N VAL A 102 -8.35 -0.69 -3.74
CA VAL A 102 -8.20 -1.44 -4.99
C VAL A 102 -6.79 -1.24 -5.49
N SER A 103 -6.13 -2.34 -5.81
CA SER A 103 -4.74 -2.31 -6.30
C SER A 103 -4.57 -3.27 -7.47
N PRO A 104 -4.71 -2.79 -8.71
CA PRO A 104 -4.24 -3.51 -9.88
C PRO A 104 -2.71 -3.55 -9.90
N GLU A 105 -2.17 -4.70 -10.30
CA GLU A 105 -0.74 -4.98 -10.38
C GLU A 105 -0.44 -5.77 -11.65
N ILE A 106 0.62 -5.40 -12.34
CA ILE A 106 1.16 -6.13 -13.49
C ILE A 106 2.61 -6.48 -13.16
N GLY A 107 3.00 -7.72 -13.39
CA GLY A 107 4.34 -8.18 -13.06
C GLY A 107 4.81 -9.36 -13.89
N ILE A 108 6.05 -9.74 -13.62
CA ILE A 108 6.70 -10.91 -14.19
C ILE A 108 7.28 -11.72 -13.04
N SER A 109 6.95 -13.02 -13.01
CA SER A 109 7.62 -14.00 -12.16
C SER A 109 8.72 -14.68 -12.97
N ILE A 110 9.89 -14.76 -12.39
CA ILE A 110 11.10 -15.34 -13.01
C ILE A 110 11.48 -16.59 -12.21
N PHE A 111 11.35 -17.73 -12.84
CA PHE A 111 11.76 -19.01 -12.26
C PHE A 111 13.08 -19.47 -12.92
N PRO A 112 14.21 -19.50 -12.18
CA PRO A 112 15.52 -19.84 -12.75
C PRO A 112 15.59 -21.26 -13.34
N SER A 113 14.71 -22.15 -12.87
CA SER A 113 14.59 -23.51 -13.41
C SER A 113 13.15 -24.02 -13.26
N PRO A 114 12.64 -24.80 -14.24
CA PRO A 114 11.28 -25.36 -14.19
C PRO A 114 11.05 -26.33 -13.03
N ASN A 115 12.10 -26.81 -12.38
CA ASN A 115 12.03 -27.69 -11.22
C ASN A 115 12.05 -26.95 -9.87
N TYR A 116 12.31 -25.65 -9.87
CA TYR A 116 12.32 -24.86 -8.63
C TYR A 116 10.92 -24.31 -8.33
N ARG A 117 10.49 -24.51 -7.09
CA ARG A 117 9.26 -23.89 -6.55
C ARG A 117 9.45 -22.41 -6.20
N TYR A 118 10.70 -21.93 -6.19
CA TYR A 118 11.03 -20.57 -5.80
C TYR A 118 11.36 -19.73 -7.01
N GLY A 119 10.76 -18.57 -7.10
CA GLY A 119 10.99 -17.59 -8.14
C GLY A 119 11.08 -16.18 -7.58
N LEU A 120 11.66 -15.27 -8.36
CA LEU A 120 11.63 -13.84 -8.11
C LEU A 120 10.45 -13.24 -8.86
N HIS A 121 9.76 -12.29 -8.27
CA HIS A 121 8.77 -11.50 -8.98
C HIS A 121 9.11 -10.01 -8.94
N LEU A 122 8.88 -9.37 -10.08
CA LEU A 122 8.97 -7.94 -10.27
C LEU A 122 7.59 -7.45 -10.70
N ALA A 123 7.06 -6.46 -10.02
CA ALA A 123 5.75 -5.93 -10.34
C ALA A 123 5.70 -4.40 -10.23
N MET A 124 4.84 -3.83 -11.03
CA MET A 124 4.38 -2.45 -10.90
C MET A 124 2.91 -2.48 -10.47
N TYR A 125 2.59 -1.70 -9.46
CA TYR A 125 1.23 -1.64 -8.93
C TYR A 125 0.74 -0.21 -8.82
N TYR A 126 -0.55 -0.05 -8.99
CA TYR A 126 -1.26 1.18 -8.69
C TYR A 126 -2.21 0.91 -7.54
N ASN A 127 -2.15 1.70 -6.50
CA ASN A 127 -3.01 1.56 -5.32
C ASN A 127 -3.94 2.76 -5.21
N TYR A 128 -5.23 2.48 -5.18
CA TYR A 128 -6.28 3.46 -4.94
C TYR A 128 -6.99 3.14 -3.63
N THR A 129 -7.06 4.13 -2.74
CA THR A 129 -7.78 3.99 -1.47
C THR A 129 -8.77 5.12 -1.29
N THR A 130 -9.97 4.80 -0.81
CA THR A 130 -11.05 5.75 -0.58
C THR A 130 -11.03 6.38 0.81
N ASN A 131 -9.97 6.16 1.58
CA ASN A 131 -9.85 6.73 2.92
C ASN A 131 -9.96 8.26 2.86
N LYS A 132 -10.97 8.80 3.56
CA LYS A 132 -11.13 10.23 3.76
C LYS A 132 -10.58 10.59 5.12
N SER A 133 -9.62 11.48 5.17
CA SER A 133 -9.07 11.99 6.42
C SER A 133 -9.19 13.50 6.44
N LYS A 134 -9.89 14.03 7.47
CA LYS A 134 -9.94 15.46 7.75
C LYS A 134 -9.03 15.76 8.91
N VAL A 135 -7.91 16.42 8.65
CA VAL A 135 -7.01 16.89 9.69
C VAL A 135 -6.97 18.41 9.62
N LEU A 136 -7.59 19.03 10.62
CA LEU A 136 -7.66 20.50 10.84
C LEU A 136 -8.21 21.32 9.65
N THR A 137 -7.47 21.47 8.57
CA THR A 137 -7.87 22.32 7.40
C THR A 137 -7.60 21.60 6.08
N TYR A 138 -7.16 20.36 6.13
CA TYR A 138 -6.76 19.60 4.94
C TYR A 138 -7.69 18.41 4.71
N ASP A 139 -8.51 18.49 3.68
CA ASP A 139 -9.33 17.38 3.22
C ASP A 139 -8.50 16.52 2.25
N ILE A 140 -8.29 15.26 2.59
CA ILE A 140 -7.66 14.29 1.69
C ILE A 140 -8.76 13.37 1.19
N ASP A 141 -9.19 13.59 -0.06
CA ASP A 141 -10.13 12.74 -0.76
C ASP A 141 -9.38 11.67 -1.54
N GLY A 142 -9.31 10.46 -0.99
CA GLY A 142 -8.68 9.31 -1.63
C GLY A 142 -7.16 9.44 -1.76
N ARG A 143 -6.50 8.32 -1.98
CA ARG A 143 -5.04 8.29 -2.19
C ARG A 143 -4.70 7.44 -3.37
N ASN A 144 -3.85 7.99 -4.22
CA ASN A 144 -3.30 7.33 -5.39
C ASN A 144 -1.81 7.09 -5.14
N ASN A 145 -1.37 5.88 -5.33
CA ASN A 145 0.04 5.53 -5.20
C ASN A 145 0.44 4.56 -6.32
N LEU A 146 1.46 4.94 -7.06
CA LEU A 146 2.13 4.08 -8.02
C LEU A 146 3.44 3.61 -7.43
N GLY A 147 3.73 2.33 -7.51
CA GLY A 147 4.94 1.77 -6.93
C GLY A 147 5.44 0.53 -7.64
N PHE A 148 6.65 0.14 -7.29
CA PHE A 148 7.29 -1.09 -7.74
C PHE A 148 7.42 -2.05 -6.57
N ARG A 149 7.34 -3.33 -6.87
CA ARG A 149 7.49 -4.40 -5.89
C ARG A 149 8.47 -5.44 -6.41
N VAL A 150 9.33 -5.87 -5.51
CA VAL A 150 10.23 -7.02 -5.71
C VAL A 150 9.93 -8.02 -4.61
N GLY A 151 9.83 -9.28 -4.94
CA GLY A 151 9.52 -10.30 -3.95
C GLY A 151 9.91 -11.70 -4.41
N VAL A 152 9.62 -12.67 -3.55
CA VAL A 152 9.86 -14.10 -3.80
C VAL A 152 8.51 -14.80 -3.91
N SER A 153 8.36 -15.61 -4.93
CA SER A 153 7.22 -16.52 -5.14
C SER A 153 7.62 -17.94 -4.78
N PHE A 154 6.73 -18.68 -4.13
CA PHE A 154 6.92 -20.09 -3.77
C PHE A 154 5.60 -20.85 -3.81
#